data_c78975104833c06cfbdb334c5a5c5e46
#
_entry.id   c78975104833c06cfbdb334c5a5c5e46
#
_cell.length_a   1.000
_cell.length_b   1.000
_cell.length_c   1.000
_cell.angle_alpha   90.00
_cell.angle_beta   90.00
_cell.angle_gamma   90.00
#
_symmetry.space_group_name_H-M   'P 1'
#
loop_
_entity.id
_entity.type
_entity.pdbx_description
1 polymer ?
#
loop_
_entity_poly.entity_id
_entity_poly.type
_entity_poly.pdbx_seq_one_letter_code
_entity_poly.pdbx_strand_id
1 'polypeptide(L)'
;MGSISSLGYSPDEVWQAYLRRESFLKSEPFDNENSAVARLSKASEDILKVLRIEEPAHRYLDRTVLMAMHCAREAVEQAGWTRSDIGYRTGVNIGSSRGATTLLEELYGAYLRNPSNRIFPLTSPMTTLGNISSSVARDIGTAGPEISHSVTCSTALHAVFNGIAWIKAGFADRFIVGGAEAPLTGFTVAQMKALRIYTNDSDAEYPSRPCSSETPPVSTMALGEGAVLLAMEKKSADELGDSKDRVLGIVDSFGYGLESPETATSISEEGVALASAMNMALYNMASDNPVDLVILHAPGTIKGDCSELNAIKSVFGSELPILASNKWFIGHTFGASAALSLEYALLMLANDDYAEFPYPVVFKNSRRPIRKIMINAAGFGGNAACLIVSKPAG
;
A
#
# COMPACT_ATOMS: atom_id res chain seq x y z
N MET A 1 6.78 -7.21 -10.18
CA MET A 1 6.02 -6.16 -9.44
C MET A 1 5.52 -5.16 -10.45
N GLY A 2 4.24 -4.80 -10.39
CA GLY A 2 3.70 -3.70 -11.16
C GLY A 2 3.17 -2.65 -10.21
N SER A 3 3.33 -1.37 -10.56
CA SER A 3 2.90 -0.24 -9.75
C SER A 3 2.37 0.91 -10.58
N ILE A 4 1.54 1.74 -9.96
CA ILE A 4 1.07 3.00 -10.50
C ILE A 4 0.71 3.93 -9.35
N SER A 5 1.32 5.12 -9.35
CA SER A 5 1.11 6.13 -8.31
C SER A 5 1.45 7.53 -8.83
N SER A 6 1.47 8.52 -7.94
CA SER A 6 1.97 9.86 -8.25
C SER A 6 3.47 9.90 -8.59
N LEU A 7 4.24 8.87 -8.16
CA LEU A 7 5.67 8.76 -8.44
C LEU A 7 5.96 8.27 -9.87
N GLY A 8 5.02 7.56 -10.48
CA GLY A 8 5.16 6.94 -11.79
C GLY A 8 4.55 5.55 -11.85
N TYR A 9 4.95 4.77 -12.86
CA TYR A 9 4.43 3.43 -13.13
C TYR A 9 5.52 2.39 -13.48
N SER A 10 6.78 2.79 -13.53
CA SER A 10 7.90 1.87 -13.71
C SER A 10 8.85 1.92 -12.51
N PRO A 11 9.56 0.84 -12.16
CA PRO A 11 10.49 0.81 -11.03
C PRO A 11 11.55 1.91 -11.10
N ASP A 12 12.12 2.15 -12.28
CA ASP A 12 13.15 3.18 -12.47
C ASP A 12 12.59 4.60 -12.26
N GLU A 13 11.42 4.89 -12.84
CA GLU A 13 10.75 6.19 -12.67
C GLU A 13 10.42 6.45 -11.21
N VAL A 14 9.84 5.46 -10.53
CA VAL A 14 9.49 5.53 -9.11
C VAL A 14 10.74 5.73 -8.24
N TRP A 15 11.83 4.99 -8.52
CA TRP A 15 13.08 5.16 -7.78
C TRP A 15 13.69 6.54 -7.99
N GLN A 16 13.74 7.05 -9.22
CA GLN A 16 14.20 8.41 -9.51
C GLN A 16 13.33 9.47 -8.83
N ALA A 17 12.02 9.24 -8.70
CA ALA A 17 11.14 10.14 -7.96
C ALA A 17 11.48 10.18 -6.45
N TYR A 18 11.78 9.04 -5.83
CA TYR A 18 12.25 8.99 -4.43
C TYR A 18 13.58 9.73 -4.24
N LEU A 19 14.51 9.60 -5.19
CA LEU A 19 15.83 10.28 -5.10
C LEU A 19 15.74 11.80 -5.20
N ARG A 20 14.71 12.36 -5.85
CA ARG A 20 14.50 13.81 -5.93
C ARG A 20 14.17 14.44 -4.57
N ARG A 21 13.66 13.66 -3.62
CA ARG A 21 13.25 14.11 -2.28
C ARG A 21 12.22 15.26 -2.31
N GLU A 22 11.33 15.23 -3.29
CA GLU A 22 10.25 16.19 -3.47
C GLU A 22 8.92 15.56 -3.06
N SER A 23 8.01 16.36 -2.50
CA SER A 23 6.64 15.93 -2.26
C SER A 23 5.83 15.96 -3.56
N PHE A 24 5.09 14.88 -3.82
CA PHE A 24 4.16 14.78 -4.94
C PHE A 24 2.73 15.20 -4.55
N LEU A 25 2.54 15.63 -3.31
CA LEU A 25 1.31 16.24 -2.85
C LEU A 25 1.14 17.62 -3.48
N LYS A 26 -0.04 17.88 -4.03
CA LYS A 26 -0.39 19.16 -4.63
C LYS A 26 -1.66 19.68 -3.99
N SER A 27 -1.73 21.01 -3.87
CA SER A 27 -2.92 21.71 -3.40
C SER A 27 -3.97 21.72 -4.52
N GLU A 28 -5.08 21.01 -4.29
CA GLU A 28 -6.18 20.90 -5.26
C GLU A 28 -7.51 21.31 -4.63
N PRO A 29 -8.44 21.87 -5.43
CA PRO A 29 -9.75 22.27 -4.93
C PRO A 29 -10.64 21.06 -4.64
N PHE A 30 -11.20 21.02 -3.43
CA PHE A 30 -12.25 20.09 -3.02
C PHE A 30 -13.37 20.91 -2.38
N ASP A 31 -14.54 20.91 -3.01
CA ASP A 31 -15.67 21.73 -2.62
C ASP A 31 -15.30 23.24 -2.49
N ASN A 32 -15.24 23.78 -1.28
CA ASN A 32 -15.00 25.21 -1.02
C ASN A 32 -13.57 25.53 -0.55
N GLU A 33 -12.67 24.53 -0.46
CA GLU A 33 -11.31 24.72 0.05
C GLU A 33 -10.32 23.79 -0.65
N ASN A 34 -9.05 24.19 -0.61
CA ASN A 34 -7.97 23.36 -1.14
C ASN A 34 -7.59 22.26 -0.16
N SER A 35 -7.09 21.14 -0.71
CA SER A 35 -6.55 20.00 0.04
C SER A 35 -5.32 19.46 -0.63
N ALA A 36 -4.31 19.09 0.17
CA ALA A 36 -3.12 18.44 -0.34
C ALA A 36 -3.43 16.98 -0.71
N VAL A 37 -3.26 16.61 -1.97
CA VAL A 37 -3.46 15.24 -2.46
C VAL A 37 -2.36 14.85 -3.44
N ALA A 38 -2.05 13.56 -3.51
CA ALA A 38 -1.14 13.00 -4.50
C ALA A 38 -1.92 12.17 -5.53
N ARG A 39 -2.23 12.79 -6.68
CA ARG A 39 -2.88 12.11 -7.81
C ARG A 39 -1.85 11.40 -8.68
N LEU A 40 -2.33 10.44 -9.46
CA LEU A 40 -1.54 9.83 -10.51
C LEU A 40 -0.92 10.88 -11.44
N SER A 41 0.28 10.59 -11.93
CA SER A 41 0.92 11.41 -12.95
C SER A 41 0.08 11.44 -14.24
N LYS A 42 0.33 12.43 -15.11
CA LYS A 42 -0.36 12.49 -16.41
C LYS A 42 -0.09 11.23 -17.25
N ALA A 43 1.14 10.72 -17.23
CA ALA A 43 1.50 9.50 -17.94
C ALA A 43 0.71 8.29 -17.41
N SER A 44 0.61 8.15 -16.07
CA SER A 44 -0.19 7.12 -15.42
C SER A 44 -1.68 7.22 -15.78
N GLU A 45 -2.24 8.44 -15.83
CA GLU A 45 -3.61 8.67 -16.26
C GLU A 45 -3.86 8.27 -17.72
N ASP A 46 -2.89 8.50 -18.60
CA ASP A 46 -3.02 8.14 -20.02
C ASP A 46 -3.01 6.61 -20.19
N ILE A 47 -2.25 5.86 -19.38
CA ILE A 47 -2.33 4.40 -19.31
C ILE A 47 -3.76 3.94 -18.95
N LEU A 48 -4.36 4.52 -17.91
CA LEU A 48 -5.72 4.15 -17.50
C LEU A 48 -6.77 4.48 -18.57
N LYS A 49 -6.59 5.57 -19.32
CA LYS A 49 -7.48 5.91 -20.45
C LYS A 49 -7.38 4.88 -21.57
N VAL A 50 -6.18 4.44 -21.92
CA VAL A 50 -5.98 3.38 -22.93
C VAL A 50 -6.65 2.10 -22.45
N LEU A 51 -6.39 1.67 -21.22
CA LEU A 51 -6.97 0.44 -20.66
C LEU A 51 -8.52 0.50 -20.62
N ARG A 52 -9.10 1.67 -20.31
CA ARG A 52 -10.55 1.87 -20.27
C ARG A 52 -11.24 1.64 -21.60
N ILE A 53 -10.57 1.89 -22.72
CA ILE A 53 -11.16 1.73 -24.06
C ILE A 53 -10.71 0.45 -24.77
N GLU A 54 -9.77 -0.28 -24.21
CA GLU A 54 -9.24 -1.53 -24.77
C GLU A 54 -10.34 -2.57 -25.00
N GLU A 55 -11.22 -2.71 -24.00
CA GLU A 55 -12.40 -3.57 -24.10
C GLU A 55 -13.70 -2.84 -23.72
N PRO A 56 -14.85 -3.18 -24.35
CA PRO A 56 -16.11 -2.54 -24.00
C PRO A 56 -16.52 -2.65 -22.54
N ALA A 57 -16.15 -3.75 -21.87
CA ALA A 57 -16.45 -3.99 -20.46
C ALA A 57 -15.65 -3.04 -19.52
N HIS A 58 -14.45 -2.63 -19.90
CA HIS A 58 -13.58 -1.78 -19.10
C HIS A 58 -14.14 -0.37 -18.89
N ARG A 59 -15.04 0.10 -19.76
CA ARG A 59 -15.67 1.43 -19.66
C ARG A 59 -16.42 1.65 -18.35
N TYR A 60 -16.90 0.58 -17.76
CA TYR A 60 -17.73 0.61 -16.57
C TYR A 60 -16.93 0.33 -15.28
N LEU A 61 -15.64 0.01 -15.40
CA LEU A 61 -14.79 -0.28 -14.24
C LEU A 61 -14.38 1.01 -13.53
N ASP A 62 -14.37 0.94 -12.20
CA ASP A 62 -13.79 2.01 -11.38
C ASP A 62 -12.28 2.14 -11.64
N ARG A 63 -11.73 3.34 -11.41
CA ARG A 63 -10.29 3.56 -11.61
C ARG A 63 -9.43 2.70 -10.69
N THR A 64 -9.91 2.34 -9.48
CA THR A 64 -9.23 1.41 -8.59
C THR A 64 -9.01 0.05 -9.26
N VAL A 65 -10.01 -0.44 -9.98
CA VAL A 65 -9.93 -1.71 -10.73
C VAL A 65 -8.94 -1.60 -11.89
N LEU A 66 -9.02 -0.51 -12.66
CA LEU A 66 -8.11 -0.28 -13.80
C LEU A 66 -6.64 -0.18 -13.35
N MET A 67 -6.37 0.49 -12.24
CA MET A 67 -5.02 0.53 -11.66
C MET A 67 -4.54 -0.88 -11.28
N ALA A 68 -5.39 -1.67 -10.62
CA ALA A 68 -5.06 -3.04 -10.25
C ALA A 68 -4.80 -3.93 -11.47
N MET A 69 -5.61 -3.81 -12.54
CA MET A 69 -5.39 -4.56 -13.79
C MET A 69 -4.06 -4.22 -14.44
N HIS A 70 -3.73 -2.94 -14.57
CA HIS A 70 -2.42 -2.50 -15.07
C HIS A 70 -1.28 -3.13 -14.25
N CYS A 71 -1.31 -2.97 -12.92
CA CYS A 71 -0.27 -3.50 -12.05
C CYS A 71 -0.15 -5.03 -12.10
N ALA A 72 -1.28 -5.75 -12.27
CA ALA A 72 -1.24 -7.20 -12.39
C ALA A 72 -0.58 -7.67 -13.69
N ARG A 73 -0.89 -7.02 -14.82
CA ARG A 73 -0.25 -7.30 -16.12
C ARG A 73 1.26 -7.11 -16.04
N GLU A 74 1.71 -5.98 -15.51
CA GLU A 74 3.12 -5.68 -15.30
C GLU A 74 3.80 -6.70 -14.35
N ALA A 75 3.14 -7.06 -13.25
CA ALA A 75 3.68 -8.02 -12.30
C ALA A 75 3.85 -9.42 -12.92
N VAL A 76 2.88 -9.86 -13.74
CA VAL A 76 2.93 -11.12 -14.48
C VAL A 76 4.05 -11.12 -15.51
N GLU A 77 4.16 -10.04 -16.28
CA GLU A 77 5.20 -9.87 -17.32
C GLU A 77 6.60 -9.89 -16.71
N GLN A 78 6.85 -9.08 -15.68
CA GLN A 78 8.16 -9.01 -15.01
C GLN A 78 8.53 -10.30 -14.27
N ALA A 79 7.55 -11.05 -13.76
CA ALA A 79 7.79 -12.39 -13.21
C ALA A 79 8.13 -13.42 -14.29
N GLY A 80 7.84 -13.11 -15.56
CA GLY A 80 8.02 -14.03 -16.68
C GLY A 80 7.02 -15.20 -16.63
N TRP A 81 5.85 -14.99 -15.99
CA TRP A 81 4.81 -16.03 -15.97
C TRP A 81 4.15 -16.15 -17.34
N THR A 82 4.14 -17.36 -17.87
CA THR A 82 3.48 -17.70 -19.14
C THR A 82 2.04 -18.11 -18.90
N ARG A 83 1.26 -18.27 -19.97
CA ARG A 83 -0.11 -18.80 -19.87
C ARG A 83 -0.18 -20.17 -19.20
N SER A 84 0.86 -21.01 -19.32
CA SER A 84 0.92 -22.31 -18.64
C SER A 84 1.16 -22.17 -17.13
N ASP A 85 1.75 -21.06 -16.70
CA ASP A 85 1.98 -20.76 -15.28
C ASP A 85 0.72 -20.21 -14.60
N ILE A 86 -0.19 -19.61 -15.38
CA ILE A 86 -1.41 -18.99 -14.89
C ILE A 86 -2.59 -19.95 -15.08
N GLY A 87 -3.09 -20.52 -13.99
CA GLY A 87 -4.15 -21.51 -14.00
C GLY A 87 -4.88 -21.60 -12.67
N TYR A 88 -5.51 -22.73 -12.38
CA TYR A 88 -6.30 -22.93 -11.17
C TYR A 88 -5.47 -22.88 -9.86
N ARG A 89 -4.13 -22.97 -9.94
CA ARG A 89 -3.21 -22.85 -8.81
C ARG A 89 -2.56 -21.47 -8.69
N THR A 90 -2.98 -20.51 -9.52
CA THR A 90 -2.55 -19.10 -9.44
C THR A 90 -3.68 -18.28 -8.85
N GLY A 91 -3.50 -17.79 -7.64
CA GLY A 91 -4.50 -17.00 -6.94
C GLY A 91 -4.32 -15.49 -7.14
N VAL A 92 -5.36 -14.74 -6.81
CA VAL A 92 -5.38 -13.28 -6.78
C VAL A 92 -5.93 -12.82 -5.44
N ASN A 93 -5.20 -12.00 -4.71
CA ASN A 93 -5.71 -11.34 -3.51
C ASN A 93 -5.34 -9.86 -3.51
N ILE A 94 -6.31 -9.01 -3.79
CA ILE A 94 -6.12 -7.56 -3.84
C ILE A 94 -6.94 -6.92 -2.73
N GLY A 95 -6.24 -6.17 -1.90
CA GLY A 95 -6.83 -5.40 -0.83
C GLY A 95 -7.21 -3.99 -1.27
N SER A 96 -8.34 -3.51 -0.76
CA SER A 96 -8.76 -2.11 -0.85
C SER A 96 -9.57 -1.76 0.39
N SER A 97 -9.38 -0.56 0.93
CA SER A 97 -10.18 -0.12 2.07
C SER A 97 -11.62 0.25 1.68
N ARG A 98 -11.78 0.78 0.47
CA ARG A 98 -13.02 1.40 0.01
C ARG A 98 -13.57 0.83 -1.29
N GLY A 99 -12.75 0.15 -2.07
CA GLY A 99 -13.14 -0.38 -3.37
C GLY A 99 -13.43 0.71 -4.40
N ALA A 100 -14.49 0.53 -5.16
CA ALA A 100 -14.91 1.42 -6.25
C ALA A 100 -15.57 2.73 -5.72
N THR A 101 -14.82 3.52 -4.99
CA THR A 101 -15.32 4.71 -4.27
C THR A 101 -15.90 5.74 -5.23
N THR A 102 -15.16 6.11 -6.26
CA THR A 102 -15.59 7.12 -7.22
C THR A 102 -16.87 6.71 -7.93
N LEU A 103 -16.90 5.49 -8.46
CA LEU A 103 -18.05 4.96 -9.16
C LEU A 103 -19.30 4.85 -8.25
N LEU A 104 -19.11 4.39 -7.00
CA LEU A 104 -20.21 4.31 -6.02
C LEU A 104 -20.81 5.66 -5.75
N GLU A 105 -20.00 6.69 -5.49
CA GLU A 105 -20.45 8.05 -5.22
C GLU A 105 -21.17 8.66 -6.41
N GLU A 106 -20.64 8.47 -7.63
CA GLU A 106 -21.25 8.96 -8.87
C GLU A 106 -22.64 8.32 -9.11
N LEU A 107 -22.74 6.99 -9.00
CA LEU A 107 -23.98 6.26 -9.24
C LEU A 107 -25.02 6.55 -8.15
N TYR A 108 -24.59 6.66 -6.87
CA TYR A 108 -25.47 7.03 -5.78
C TYR A 108 -25.95 8.47 -5.91
N GLY A 109 -25.07 9.40 -6.24
CA GLY A 109 -25.42 10.79 -6.52
C GLY A 109 -26.41 10.92 -7.69
N ALA A 110 -26.25 10.14 -8.75
CA ALA A 110 -27.20 10.10 -9.86
C ALA A 110 -28.58 9.58 -9.42
N TYR A 111 -28.62 8.55 -8.59
CA TYR A 111 -29.86 8.02 -8.00
C TYR A 111 -30.58 9.07 -7.14
N LEU A 112 -29.85 9.79 -6.27
CA LEU A 112 -30.44 10.82 -5.42
C LEU A 112 -31.04 11.99 -6.22
N ARG A 113 -30.40 12.39 -7.34
CA ARG A 113 -30.92 13.45 -8.21
C ARG A 113 -32.21 13.07 -8.92
N ASN A 114 -32.38 11.79 -9.26
CA ASN A 114 -33.60 11.30 -9.90
C ASN A 114 -33.87 9.83 -9.55
N PRO A 115 -34.50 9.53 -8.40
CA PRO A 115 -34.82 8.17 -7.97
C PRO A 115 -35.76 7.40 -8.90
N SER A 116 -36.49 8.11 -9.78
CA SER A 116 -37.38 7.49 -10.77
C SER A 116 -36.64 6.93 -12.00
N ASN A 117 -35.38 7.33 -12.21
CA ASN A 117 -34.59 6.79 -13.29
C ASN A 117 -34.20 5.34 -13.03
N ARG A 118 -34.14 4.58 -14.12
CA ARG A 118 -33.67 3.20 -14.06
C ARG A 118 -32.19 3.19 -13.65
N ILE A 119 -31.87 2.49 -12.56
CA ILE A 119 -30.49 2.27 -12.12
C ILE A 119 -29.76 1.39 -13.16
N PHE A 120 -28.51 1.70 -13.41
CA PHE A 120 -27.67 0.90 -14.30
C PHE A 120 -27.55 -0.54 -13.77
N PRO A 121 -27.87 -1.58 -14.58
CA PRO A 121 -27.97 -2.96 -14.09
C PRO A 121 -26.70 -3.51 -13.46
N LEU A 122 -25.51 -3.02 -13.88
CA LEU A 122 -24.23 -3.46 -13.36
C LEU A 122 -23.75 -2.67 -12.12
N THR A 123 -24.57 -1.74 -11.59
CA THR A 123 -24.20 -0.94 -10.40
C THR A 123 -23.73 -1.82 -9.25
N SER A 124 -24.52 -2.83 -8.86
CA SER A 124 -24.16 -3.71 -7.73
C SER A 124 -22.85 -4.46 -7.94
N PRO A 125 -22.67 -5.27 -9.02
CA PRO A 125 -21.43 -6.00 -9.20
C PRO A 125 -20.19 -5.09 -9.39
N MET A 126 -20.37 -3.89 -9.96
CA MET A 126 -19.29 -2.96 -10.22
C MET A 126 -18.82 -2.15 -8.99
N THR A 127 -19.67 -2.02 -7.98
CA THR A 127 -19.35 -1.30 -6.74
C THR A 127 -19.06 -2.22 -5.57
N THR A 128 -19.12 -3.55 -5.76
CA THR A 128 -18.75 -4.52 -4.74
C THR A 128 -17.23 -4.60 -4.61
N LEU A 129 -16.71 -4.69 -3.38
CA LEU A 129 -15.28 -4.77 -3.12
C LEU A 129 -14.60 -5.94 -3.87
N GLY A 130 -15.28 -7.09 -3.98
CA GLY A 130 -14.81 -8.27 -4.70
C GLY A 130 -14.55 -8.06 -6.20
N ASN A 131 -15.13 -7.04 -6.80
CA ASN A 131 -14.93 -6.70 -8.21
C ASN A 131 -13.45 -6.46 -8.57
N ILE A 132 -12.61 -6.01 -7.66
CA ILE A 132 -11.20 -5.73 -7.94
C ILE A 132 -10.47 -7.04 -8.28
N SER A 133 -10.48 -8.03 -7.39
CA SER A 133 -9.79 -9.30 -7.62
C SER A 133 -10.40 -10.10 -8.75
N SER A 134 -11.74 -10.14 -8.88
CA SER A 134 -12.40 -10.87 -9.96
C SER A 134 -12.14 -10.28 -11.35
N SER A 135 -12.03 -8.95 -11.45
CA SER A 135 -11.67 -8.29 -12.72
C SER A 135 -10.23 -8.59 -13.10
N VAL A 136 -9.31 -8.52 -12.14
CA VAL A 136 -7.90 -8.86 -12.36
C VAL A 136 -7.73 -10.33 -12.70
N ALA A 137 -8.39 -11.24 -11.96
CA ALA A 137 -8.32 -12.68 -12.23
C ALA A 137 -8.76 -13.03 -13.67
N ARG A 138 -9.85 -12.39 -14.12
CA ARG A 138 -10.34 -12.53 -15.51
C ARG A 138 -9.35 -11.98 -16.51
N ASP A 139 -8.79 -10.80 -16.25
CA ASP A 139 -7.87 -10.09 -17.14
C ASP A 139 -6.58 -10.89 -17.38
N ILE A 140 -5.95 -11.41 -16.31
CA ILE A 140 -4.76 -12.25 -16.43
C ILE A 140 -5.06 -13.71 -16.83
N GLY A 141 -6.33 -14.11 -16.83
CA GLY A 141 -6.76 -15.44 -17.27
C GLY A 141 -6.57 -16.55 -16.25
N THR A 142 -6.54 -16.25 -14.94
CA THR A 142 -6.48 -17.30 -13.91
C THR A 142 -7.85 -17.88 -13.59
N ALA A 143 -7.87 -19.16 -13.21
CA ALA A 143 -9.02 -19.88 -12.66
C ALA A 143 -8.80 -20.28 -11.18
N GLY A 144 -7.80 -19.73 -10.54
CA GLY A 144 -7.48 -19.98 -9.14
C GLY A 144 -8.33 -19.16 -8.16
N PRO A 145 -8.02 -19.23 -6.86
CA PRO A 145 -8.78 -18.50 -5.85
C PRO A 145 -8.64 -16.98 -6.04
N GLU A 146 -9.78 -16.30 -5.95
CA GLU A 146 -9.84 -14.84 -5.97
C GLU A 146 -10.40 -14.32 -4.65
N ILE A 147 -9.71 -13.35 -4.05
CA ILE A 147 -10.06 -12.80 -2.74
C ILE A 147 -9.93 -11.28 -2.81
N SER A 148 -10.98 -10.58 -2.41
CA SER A 148 -10.90 -9.15 -2.06
C SER A 148 -11.32 -8.97 -0.61
N HIS A 149 -10.64 -8.10 0.11
CA HIS A 149 -10.95 -7.83 1.51
C HIS A 149 -10.54 -6.43 1.92
N SER A 150 -10.99 -6.02 3.09
CA SER A 150 -10.58 -4.78 3.74
C SER A 150 -10.23 -5.05 5.20
N VAL A 151 -9.04 -4.61 5.60
CA VAL A 151 -8.58 -4.48 6.99
C VAL A 151 -8.05 -3.05 7.15
N THR A 152 -8.81 -2.10 6.65
CA THR A 152 -8.47 -0.67 6.62
C THR A 152 -7.08 -0.41 5.99
N CYS A 153 -6.19 0.34 6.65
CA CYS A 153 -4.91 0.76 6.06
C CYS A 153 -3.85 -0.37 6.02
N SER A 154 -4.01 -1.47 6.78
CA SER A 154 -3.11 -2.63 6.74
C SER A 154 -3.47 -3.66 5.67
N THR A 155 -4.53 -3.41 4.90
CA THR A 155 -5.14 -4.37 3.97
C THR A 155 -4.15 -5.04 3.01
N ALA A 156 -3.24 -4.27 2.41
CA ALA A 156 -2.30 -4.83 1.43
C ALA A 156 -1.32 -5.86 2.02
N LEU A 157 -0.86 -5.69 3.28
CA LEU A 157 -0.04 -6.73 3.93
C LEU A 157 -0.86 -7.98 4.24
N HIS A 158 -2.13 -7.84 4.63
CA HIS A 158 -3.02 -8.99 4.81
C HIS A 158 -3.25 -9.74 3.49
N ALA A 159 -3.25 -9.05 2.33
CA ALA A 159 -3.28 -9.72 1.03
C ALA A 159 -2.03 -10.59 0.79
N VAL A 160 -0.84 -10.09 1.17
CA VAL A 160 0.41 -10.86 1.14
C VAL A 160 0.32 -12.06 2.08
N PHE A 161 -0.15 -11.89 3.32
CA PHE A 161 -0.28 -12.97 4.31
C PHE A 161 -1.23 -14.07 3.84
N ASN A 162 -2.37 -13.71 3.24
CA ASN A 162 -3.28 -14.65 2.64
C ASN A 162 -2.61 -15.46 1.52
N GLY A 163 -1.91 -14.80 0.59
CA GLY A 163 -1.17 -15.49 -0.46
C GLY A 163 -0.13 -16.48 0.09
N ILE A 164 0.64 -16.08 1.13
CA ILE A 164 1.59 -16.96 1.82
C ILE A 164 0.86 -18.16 2.44
N ALA A 165 -0.28 -17.95 3.09
CA ALA A 165 -1.05 -19.01 3.74
C ALA A 165 -1.55 -20.04 2.71
N TRP A 166 -2.12 -19.61 1.59
CA TRP A 166 -2.58 -20.48 0.52
C TRP A 166 -1.46 -21.28 -0.12
N ILE A 167 -0.31 -20.63 -0.38
CA ILE A 167 0.88 -21.30 -0.94
C ILE A 167 1.45 -22.31 0.06
N LYS A 168 1.61 -21.93 1.34
CA LYS A 168 2.11 -22.84 2.39
C LYS A 168 1.18 -24.03 2.63
N ALA A 169 -0.14 -23.84 2.52
CA ALA A 169 -1.13 -24.89 2.64
C ALA A 169 -1.19 -25.83 1.42
N GLY A 170 -0.49 -25.50 0.33
CA GLY A 170 -0.43 -26.30 -0.90
C GLY A 170 -1.65 -26.18 -1.80
N PHE A 171 -2.56 -25.23 -1.56
CA PHE A 171 -3.72 -24.98 -2.39
C PHE A 171 -3.43 -24.09 -3.61
N ALA A 172 -2.34 -23.33 -3.59
CA ALA A 172 -1.86 -22.53 -4.69
C ALA A 172 -0.33 -22.62 -4.79
N ASP A 173 0.22 -22.36 -5.97
CA ASP A 173 1.66 -22.28 -6.20
C ASP A 173 2.13 -20.84 -6.30
N ARG A 174 1.23 -19.96 -6.78
CA ARG A 174 1.50 -18.55 -7.08
C ARG A 174 0.33 -17.67 -6.66
N PHE A 175 0.62 -16.42 -6.36
CA PHE A 175 -0.39 -15.39 -6.06
C PHE A 175 0.01 -14.05 -6.62
N ILE A 176 -0.95 -13.34 -7.21
CA ILE A 176 -0.89 -11.89 -7.36
C ILE A 176 -1.47 -11.28 -6.09
N VAL A 177 -0.64 -10.52 -5.37
CA VAL A 177 -0.99 -9.93 -4.07
C VAL A 177 -0.66 -8.44 -4.03
N GLY A 178 -1.38 -7.68 -3.22
CA GLY A 178 -1.10 -6.27 -3.01
C GLY A 178 -2.35 -5.45 -2.71
N GLY A 179 -2.33 -4.19 -3.12
CA GLY A 179 -3.45 -3.29 -2.86
C GLY A 179 -3.63 -2.23 -3.94
N ALA A 180 -4.87 -1.77 -4.10
CA ALA A 180 -5.24 -0.69 -5.01
C ALA A 180 -6.26 0.22 -4.32
N GLU A 181 -6.09 1.54 -4.46
CA GLU A 181 -6.97 2.51 -3.83
C GLU A 181 -7.02 3.82 -4.62
N ALA A 182 -8.22 4.33 -4.89
CA ALA A 182 -8.49 5.62 -5.52
C ALA A 182 -9.44 6.45 -4.67
N PRO A 183 -8.99 6.97 -3.51
CA PRO A 183 -9.88 7.55 -2.52
C PRO A 183 -10.11 9.06 -2.70
N LEU A 184 -9.59 9.68 -3.76
CA LEU A 184 -9.52 11.14 -3.89
C LEU A 184 -10.84 11.73 -4.39
N THR A 185 -11.91 11.57 -3.59
CA THR A 185 -13.24 12.18 -3.79
C THR A 185 -13.49 13.27 -2.75
N GLY A 186 -14.38 14.21 -3.07
CA GLY A 186 -14.77 15.30 -2.13
C GLY A 186 -15.29 14.73 -0.81
N PHE A 187 -16.14 13.70 -0.85
CA PHE A 187 -16.69 13.08 0.35
C PHE A 187 -15.61 12.38 1.20
N THR A 188 -14.66 11.67 0.57
CA THR A 188 -13.56 11.03 1.30
C THR A 188 -12.66 12.06 1.99
N VAL A 189 -12.29 13.14 1.30
CA VAL A 189 -11.48 14.22 1.87
C VAL A 189 -12.22 14.87 3.04
N ALA A 190 -13.52 15.17 2.88
CA ALA A 190 -14.36 15.73 3.94
C ALA A 190 -14.42 14.83 5.18
N GLN A 191 -14.53 13.49 5.01
CA GLN A 191 -14.49 12.53 6.13
C GLN A 191 -13.17 12.62 6.91
N MET A 192 -12.03 12.71 6.22
CA MET A 192 -10.72 12.79 6.89
C MET A 192 -10.50 14.13 7.59
N LYS A 193 -10.99 15.22 7.01
CA LYS A 193 -11.00 16.53 7.67
C LYS A 193 -11.89 16.54 8.91
N ALA A 194 -13.05 15.88 8.86
CA ALA A 194 -13.95 15.73 10.01
C ALA A 194 -13.29 15.01 11.20
N LEU A 195 -12.34 14.10 10.95
CA LEU A 195 -11.53 13.46 11.98
C LEU A 195 -10.44 14.37 12.57
N ARG A 196 -10.23 15.57 12.00
CA ARG A 196 -9.19 16.53 12.41
C ARG A 196 -7.77 15.98 12.36
N ILE A 197 -7.51 15.08 11.42
CA ILE A 197 -6.19 14.47 11.19
C ILE A 197 -5.54 14.93 9.87
N TYR A 198 -6.33 15.55 9.00
CA TYR A 198 -5.87 16.06 7.72
C TYR A 198 -4.98 17.30 7.89
N THR A 199 -4.02 17.49 6.98
CA THR A 199 -3.19 18.70 6.97
C THR A 199 -4.06 19.95 6.74
N ASN A 200 -3.74 21.01 7.48
CA ASN A 200 -4.39 22.34 7.28
C ASN A 200 -3.57 23.23 6.35
N ASP A 201 -2.37 22.83 5.97
CA ASP A 201 -1.46 23.59 5.10
C ASP A 201 -1.23 22.81 3.80
N SER A 202 -2.14 23.01 2.84
CA SER A 202 -2.10 22.34 1.55
C SER A 202 -1.01 22.88 0.62
N ASP A 203 -0.50 24.07 0.89
CA ASP A 203 0.49 24.77 0.08
C ASP A 203 1.92 24.67 0.63
N ALA A 204 2.10 23.98 1.77
CA ALA A 204 3.42 23.72 2.33
C ALA A 204 4.31 22.94 1.33
N GLU A 205 5.62 23.15 1.39
CA GLU A 205 6.59 22.38 0.60
C GLU A 205 6.44 20.86 0.86
N TYR A 206 6.19 20.50 2.12
CA TYR A 206 5.88 19.13 2.56
C TYR A 206 4.55 19.12 3.31
N PRO A 207 3.39 19.00 2.64
CA PRO A 207 2.09 19.02 3.31
C PRO A 207 1.89 17.83 4.27
N SER A 208 2.50 16.67 3.98
CA SER A 208 2.54 15.50 4.87
C SER A 208 3.92 15.37 5.50
N ARG A 209 3.97 15.43 6.84
CA ARG A 209 5.23 15.41 7.61
C ARG A 209 5.17 14.38 8.76
N PRO A 210 5.12 13.05 8.43
CA PRO A 210 5.16 12.04 9.47
C PRO A 210 6.39 12.19 10.37
N CYS A 211 6.20 11.96 11.65
CA CYS A 211 7.24 12.03 12.69
C CYS A 211 7.98 13.38 12.80
N SER A 212 7.39 14.48 12.33
CA SER A 212 7.98 15.82 12.45
C SER A 212 8.28 16.19 13.90
N SER A 213 9.38 16.90 14.12
CA SER A 213 9.74 17.48 15.43
C SER A 213 9.17 18.89 15.64
N GLU A 214 8.24 19.32 14.81
CA GLU A 214 7.57 20.62 14.90
C GLU A 214 6.87 20.82 16.24
N THR A 215 6.97 22.04 16.79
CA THR A 215 6.38 22.39 18.07
C THR A 215 5.55 23.66 17.95
N PRO A 216 4.26 23.67 18.34
CA PRO A 216 3.49 22.51 18.82
C PRO A 216 3.26 21.44 17.74
N PRO A 217 3.09 20.16 18.11
CA PRO A 217 2.86 19.09 17.14
C PRO A 217 1.52 19.28 16.45
N VAL A 218 1.48 19.05 15.14
CA VAL A 218 0.27 19.14 14.31
C VAL A 218 0.09 17.86 13.49
N SER A 219 -1.17 17.51 13.23
CA SER A 219 -1.46 16.42 12.29
C SER A 219 -1.32 16.94 10.86
N THR A 220 -0.61 16.19 10.05
CA THR A 220 -0.24 16.54 8.67
C THR A 220 -0.58 15.42 7.67
N MET A 221 -1.53 14.54 8.00
CA MET A 221 -1.96 13.51 7.06
C MET A 221 -2.51 14.16 5.80
N ALA A 222 -2.10 13.64 4.66
CA ALA A 222 -2.67 13.97 3.36
C ALA A 222 -2.97 12.68 2.61
N LEU A 223 -3.87 12.71 1.64
CA LEU A 223 -4.26 11.52 0.88
C LEU A 223 -3.52 11.39 -0.44
N GLY A 224 -3.33 10.15 -0.86
CA GLY A 224 -2.88 9.80 -2.20
C GLY A 224 -3.70 8.66 -2.79
N GLU A 225 -3.44 8.35 -4.05
CA GLU A 225 -4.00 7.20 -4.77
C GLU A 225 -2.87 6.39 -5.42
N GLY A 226 -3.13 5.11 -5.66
CA GLY A 226 -2.18 4.23 -6.32
C GLY A 226 -2.50 2.75 -6.14
N ALA A 227 -1.75 1.92 -6.83
CA ALA A 227 -1.79 0.48 -6.71
C ALA A 227 -0.39 -0.11 -6.84
N VAL A 228 -0.14 -1.18 -6.11
CA VAL A 228 1.04 -2.04 -6.28
C VAL A 228 0.59 -3.47 -6.15
N LEU A 229 0.91 -4.28 -7.16
CA LEU A 229 0.71 -5.72 -7.15
C LEU A 229 2.01 -6.46 -7.39
N LEU A 230 2.17 -7.55 -6.68
CA LEU A 230 3.36 -8.38 -6.70
C LEU A 230 2.99 -9.80 -7.15
N ALA A 231 3.81 -10.34 -8.03
CA ALA A 231 3.81 -11.76 -8.32
C ALA A 231 4.63 -12.48 -7.24
N MET A 232 3.97 -13.33 -6.47
CA MET A 232 4.55 -14.08 -5.36
C MET A 232 4.48 -15.57 -5.64
N GLU A 233 5.58 -16.30 -5.44
CA GLU A 233 5.67 -17.74 -5.58
C GLU A 233 6.63 -18.34 -4.56
N LYS A 234 6.46 -19.63 -4.29
CA LYS A 234 7.44 -20.41 -3.50
C LYS A 234 8.50 -20.99 -4.42
N LYS A 235 9.76 -20.77 -4.07
CA LYS A 235 10.91 -21.36 -4.77
C LYS A 235 11.82 -22.13 -3.82
N SER A 236 12.44 -23.19 -4.32
CA SER A 236 13.60 -23.82 -3.68
C SER A 236 14.86 -22.96 -3.86
N ALA A 237 15.92 -23.27 -3.13
CA ALA A 237 17.20 -22.55 -3.26
C ALA A 237 17.79 -22.66 -4.69
N ASP A 238 17.66 -23.83 -5.34
CA ASP A 238 18.12 -24.05 -6.69
C ASP A 238 17.32 -23.23 -7.71
N GLU A 239 15.99 -23.25 -7.63
CA GLU A 239 15.10 -22.43 -8.47
C GLU A 239 15.29 -20.92 -8.26
N LEU A 240 15.69 -20.52 -7.05
CA LEU A 240 16.04 -19.15 -6.75
C LEU A 240 17.29 -18.72 -7.52
N GLY A 241 18.33 -19.57 -7.56
CA GLY A 241 19.54 -19.33 -8.34
C GLY A 241 19.26 -19.08 -9.82
N ASP A 242 18.42 -19.92 -10.43
CA ASP A 242 18.06 -19.82 -11.86
C ASP A 242 17.20 -18.59 -12.21
N SER A 243 16.52 -18.01 -11.24
CA SER A 243 15.61 -16.86 -11.43
C SER A 243 16.05 -15.58 -10.71
N LYS A 244 17.29 -15.54 -10.24
CA LYS A 244 17.85 -14.47 -9.41
C LYS A 244 17.60 -13.05 -9.96
N ASP A 245 17.78 -12.86 -11.26
CA ASP A 245 17.65 -11.55 -11.90
C ASP A 245 16.19 -11.01 -11.91
N ARG A 246 15.21 -11.88 -11.62
CA ARG A 246 13.78 -11.52 -11.57
C ARG A 246 13.23 -11.44 -10.16
N VAL A 247 13.98 -11.89 -9.16
CA VAL A 247 13.54 -11.88 -7.75
C VAL A 247 13.93 -10.57 -7.10
N LEU A 248 12.93 -9.76 -6.79
CA LEU A 248 13.11 -8.43 -6.17
C LEU A 248 13.39 -8.51 -4.67
N GLY A 249 12.89 -9.55 -4.00
CA GLY A 249 13.07 -9.74 -2.56
C GLY A 249 12.51 -11.07 -2.08
N ILE A 250 12.91 -11.46 -0.90
CA ILE A 250 12.45 -12.67 -0.21
C ILE A 250 11.61 -12.25 0.99
N VAL A 251 10.45 -12.86 1.16
CA VAL A 251 9.66 -12.72 2.40
C VAL A 251 10.26 -13.63 3.46
N ASP A 252 10.89 -13.03 4.46
CA ASP A 252 11.50 -13.78 5.58
C ASP A 252 10.45 -14.21 6.59
N SER A 253 9.59 -13.28 7.00
CA SER A 253 8.55 -13.52 8.01
C SER A 253 7.48 -12.43 7.98
N PHE A 254 6.43 -12.66 8.77
CA PHE A 254 5.39 -11.69 9.01
C PHE A 254 4.78 -11.86 10.39
N GLY A 255 4.12 -10.81 10.87
CA GLY A 255 3.37 -10.81 12.10
C GLY A 255 2.14 -9.91 12.01
N TYR A 256 1.21 -10.15 12.90
CA TYR A 256 -0.01 -9.35 13.05
C TYR A 256 -0.29 -9.09 14.52
N GLY A 257 -1.02 -8.02 14.79
CA GLY A 257 -1.43 -7.65 16.12
C GLY A 257 -2.83 -7.04 16.09
N LEU A 258 -3.54 -7.21 17.20
CA LEU A 258 -4.84 -6.61 17.43
C LEU A 258 -4.89 -6.08 18.85
N GLU A 259 -5.37 -4.85 19.01
CA GLU A 259 -5.75 -4.29 20.29
C GLU A 259 -7.24 -3.93 20.29
N SER A 260 -7.81 -3.78 21.49
CA SER A 260 -9.21 -3.36 21.63
C SER A 260 -9.24 -1.83 21.85
N PRO A 261 -9.46 -1.03 20.81
CA PRO A 261 -9.48 0.41 20.94
C PRO A 261 -10.75 0.89 21.67
N GLU A 262 -10.65 1.98 22.41
CA GLU A 262 -11.80 2.60 23.09
C GLU A 262 -12.87 3.12 22.09
N THR A 263 -12.43 3.56 20.93
CA THR A 263 -13.30 3.99 19.82
C THR A 263 -12.80 3.39 18.51
N ALA A 264 -13.61 3.42 17.47
CA ALA A 264 -13.27 2.88 16.15
C ALA A 264 -11.97 3.47 15.52
N THR A 265 -11.51 4.62 16.00
CA THR A 265 -10.33 5.32 15.49
C THR A 265 -9.22 5.53 16.51
N SER A 266 -9.42 5.11 17.79
CA SER A 266 -8.37 5.19 18.79
C SER A 266 -7.27 4.15 18.57
N ILE A 267 -6.08 4.50 19.03
CA ILE A 267 -4.89 3.67 19.04
C ILE A 267 -4.20 3.86 20.40
N SER A 268 -3.64 2.81 20.98
CA SER A 268 -2.90 2.91 22.23
C SER A 268 -1.67 3.80 22.08
N GLU A 269 -1.31 4.54 23.12
CA GLU A 269 -0.10 5.37 23.11
C GLU A 269 1.17 4.51 23.02
N GLU A 270 1.13 3.33 23.60
CA GLU A 270 2.21 2.34 23.61
C GLU A 270 2.36 1.59 22.28
N GLY A 271 1.36 1.64 21.40
CA GLY A 271 1.36 0.94 20.12
C GLY A 271 1.32 -0.58 20.25
N VAL A 272 0.49 -1.10 21.16
CA VAL A 272 0.45 -2.52 21.53
C VAL A 272 0.26 -3.44 20.33
N ALA A 273 -0.65 -3.11 19.40
CA ALA A 273 -0.88 -3.92 18.21
C ALA A 273 0.37 -3.95 17.29
N LEU A 274 1.01 -2.81 17.07
CA LEU A 274 2.24 -2.71 16.28
C LEU A 274 3.39 -3.46 16.94
N ALA A 275 3.61 -3.28 18.25
CA ALA A 275 4.64 -4.01 18.98
C ALA A 275 4.42 -5.53 18.90
N SER A 276 3.18 -5.99 19.03
CA SER A 276 2.82 -7.41 18.89
C SER A 276 3.11 -7.93 17.48
N ALA A 277 2.75 -7.17 16.43
CA ALA A 277 3.01 -7.54 15.05
C ALA A 277 4.52 -7.63 14.76
N MET A 278 5.31 -6.64 15.19
CA MET A 278 6.76 -6.64 15.03
C MET A 278 7.42 -7.78 15.78
N ASN A 279 7.07 -8.02 17.06
CA ASN A 279 7.62 -9.13 17.85
C ASN A 279 7.31 -10.48 17.22
N MET A 280 6.08 -10.70 16.73
CA MET A 280 5.71 -11.93 16.04
C MET A 280 6.53 -12.12 14.76
N ALA A 281 6.71 -11.07 13.96
CA ALA A 281 7.52 -11.12 12.75
C ALA A 281 8.98 -11.47 13.07
N LEU A 282 9.58 -10.85 14.08
CA LEU A 282 10.94 -11.14 14.53
C LEU A 282 11.08 -12.57 15.07
N TYR A 283 10.12 -13.03 15.87
CA TYR A 283 10.13 -14.40 16.41
C TYR A 283 10.03 -15.47 15.30
N ASN A 284 9.25 -15.22 14.27
CA ASN A 284 9.03 -16.14 13.16
C ASN A 284 10.16 -16.10 12.11
N MET A 285 11.12 -15.20 12.26
CA MET A 285 12.25 -15.06 11.33
C MET A 285 13.24 -16.20 11.51
N ALA A 286 13.61 -16.86 10.41
CA ALA A 286 14.54 -18.01 10.44
C ALA A 286 16.02 -17.63 10.65
N SER A 287 16.35 -16.35 10.63
CA SER A 287 17.73 -15.83 10.65
C SER A 287 17.89 -14.79 11.76
N ASP A 288 18.98 -14.88 12.51
CA ASP A 288 19.36 -13.91 13.56
C ASP A 288 19.89 -12.58 13.01
N ASN A 289 19.93 -12.41 11.69
CA ASN A 289 20.38 -11.16 11.08
C ASN A 289 19.41 -10.02 11.43
N PRO A 290 19.92 -8.89 11.95
CA PRO A 290 19.07 -7.80 12.39
C PRO A 290 18.28 -7.17 11.24
N VAL A 291 17.18 -6.52 11.59
CA VAL A 291 16.47 -5.61 10.68
C VAL A 291 17.27 -4.32 10.55
N ASP A 292 17.62 -3.94 9.32
CA ASP A 292 18.42 -2.74 9.06
C ASP A 292 17.57 -1.48 9.02
N LEU A 293 16.34 -1.61 8.49
CA LEU A 293 15.43 -0.48 8.26
C LEU A 293 13.98 -0.87 8.55
N VAL A 294 13.22 0.05 9.12
CA VAL A 294 11.76 -0.02 9.27
C VAL A 294 11.10 1.05 8.40
N ILE A 295 10.21 0.64 7.50
CA ILE A 295 9.30 1.57 6.84
C ILE A 295 8.10 1.75 7.75
N LEU A 296 7.93 2.97 8.20
CA LEU A 296 6.88 3.37 9.13
C LEU A 296 5.50 3.37 8.47
N HIS A 297 4.50 2.94 9.22
CA HIS A 297 3.11 3.25 8.89
C HIS A 297 2.86 4.76 8.97
N ALA A 298 3.28 5.38 10.06
CA ALA A 298 3.24 6.81 10.39
C ALA A 298 2.46 7.68 9.37
N PRO A 299 1.14 7.87 9.57
CA PRO A 299 0.31 8.58 8.60
C PRO A 299 0.47 10.12 8.63
N GLY A 300 1.32 10.65 9.52
CA GLY A 300 1.44 12.06 9.79
C GLY A 300 0.41 12.56 10.82
N THR A 301 -0.08 11.69 11.69
CA THR A 301 -0.99 12.07 12.78
C THR A 301 -0.26 12.02 14.13
N ILE A 302 -0.54 12.99 15.00
CA ILE A 302 0.14 13.10 16.30
C ILE A 302 0.10 11.77 17.07
N LYS A 303 -1.09 11.19 17.24
CA LYS A 303 -1.27 9.95 18.00
C LYS A 303 -0.69 8.73 17.28
N GLY A 304 -0.94 8.61 15.98
CA GLY A 304 -0.49 7.45 15.19
C GLY A 304 1.03 7.36 15.12
N ASP A 305 1.69 8.47 14.83
CA ASP A 305 3.14 8.53 14.72
C ASP A 305 3.82 8.28 16.08
N CYS A 306 3.26 8.85 17.16
CA CYS A 306 3.76 8.63 18.53
C CYS A 306 3.62 7.17 18.96
N SER A 307 2.46 6.57 18.74
CA SER A 307 2.16 5.16 19.01
C SER A 307 3.15 4.23 18.33
N GLU A 308 3.40 4.43 17.02
CA GLU A 308 4.35 3.59 16.29
C GLU A 308 5.80 3.76 16.80
N LEU A 309 6.23 4.98 17.06
CA LEU A 309 7.57 5.23 17.59
C LEU A 309 7.77 4.62 18.99
N ASN A 310 6.74 4.61 19.83
CA ASN A 310 6.80 3.95 21.13
C ASN A 310 6.85 2.42 20.97
N ALA A 311 6.06 1.85 20.05
CA ALA A 311 6.16 0.44 19.71
C ALA A 311 7.55 0.04 19.21
N ILE A 312 8.16 0.82 18.32
CA ILE A 312 9.51 0.56 17.80
C ILE A 312 10.55 0.62 18.92
N LYS A 313 10.48 1.63 19.81
CA LYS A 313 11.37 1.71 20.97
C LYS A 313 11.21 0.52 21.92
N SER A 314 9.99 0.07 22.13
CA SER A 314 9.69 -1.12 22.95
C SER A 314 10.29 -2.41 22.38
N VAL A 315 10.29 -2.56 21.04
CA VAL A 315 10.76 -3.77 20.35
C VAL A 315 12.28 -3.76 20.17
N PHE A 316 12.87 -2.63 19.77
CA PHE A 316 14.29 -2.54 19.41
C PHE A 316 15.19 -1.93 20.51
N GLY A 317 14.59 -1.41 21.59
CA GLY A 317 15.35 -0.80 22.68
C GLY A 317 16.10 0.47 22.26
N SER A 318 17.36 0.56 22.63
CA SER A 318 18.22 1.73 22.36
C SER A 318 18.85 1.75 20.97
N GLU A 319 18.96 0.59 20.31
CA GLU A 319 19.60 0.45 19.01
C GLU A 319 18.53 0.38 17.90
N LEU A 320 18.02 1.53 17.53
CA LEU A 320 16.97 1.60 16.52
C LEU A 320 17.52 1.28 15.12
N PRO A 321 16.73 0.56 14.29
CA PRO A 321 16.98 0.47 12.86
C PRO A 321 16.85 1.85 12.20
N ILE A 322 17.24 1.96 10.93
CA ILE A 322 16.91 3.14 10.12
C ILE A 322 15.39 3.24 10.03
N LEU A 323 14.83 4.44 10.20
CA LEU A 323 13.41 4.70 10.06
C LEU A 323 13.16 5.50 8.79
N ALA A 324 12.27 5.02 7.94
CA ALA A 324 11.90 5.66 6.67
C ALA A 324 10.38 5.73 6.51
N SER A 325 9.89 6.60 5.65
CA SER A 325 8.47 6.67 5.29
C SER A 325 8.32 7.20 3.85
N ASN A 326 7.36 6.65 3.12
CA ASN A 326 6.95 7.18 1.81
C ASN A 326 5.75 8.14 1.89
N LYS A 327 5.17 8.35 3.08
CA LYS A 327 3.95 9.16 3.23
C LYS A 327 4.16 10.64 2.95
N TRP A 328 5.34 11.17 3.17
CA TRP A 328 5.64 12.55 2.86
C TRP A 328 5.79 12.83 1.35
N PHE A 329 6.06 11.77 0.56
CA PHE A 329 6.08 11.85 -0.91
C PHE A 329 4.66 11.82 -1.50
N ILE A 330 3.87 10.81 -1.11
CA ILE A 330 2.65 10.39 -1.80
C ILE A 330 1.38 10.46 -0.94
N GLY A 331 1.49 10.91 0.31
CA GLY A 331 0.38 10.87 1.24
C GLY A 331 0.00 9.44 1.65
N HIS A 332 -1.15 9.31 2.29
CA HIS A 332 -1.69 8.04 2.74
C HIS A 332 -2.69 7.48 1.72
N THR A 333 -2.36 6.34 1.15
CA THR A 333 -3.15 5.66 0.10
C THR A 333 -4.06 4.56 0.67
N PHE A 334 -4.50 4.70 1.91
CA PHE A 334 -5.41 3.77 2.62
C PHE A 334 -5.02 2.30 2.43
N GLY A 335 -5.91 1.46 1.87
CA GLY A 335 -5.70 0.03 1.70
C GLY A 335 -4.51 -0.36 0.82
N ALA A 336 -4.08 0.51 -0.09
CA ALA A 336 -2.89 0.32 -0.91
C ALA A 336 -1.59 0.75 -0.22
N SER A 337 -1.67 1.48 0.90
CA SER A 337 -0.52 2.14 1.53
C SER A 337 0.66 1.21 1.81
N ALA A 338 0.38 0.04 2.37
CA ALA A 338 1.42 -0.92 2.71
C ALA A 338 2.03 -1.62 1.47
N ALA A 339 1.29 -1.73 0.37
CA ALA A 339 1.85 -2.22 -0.90
C ALA A 339 2.84 -1.22 -1.51
N LEU A 340 2.53 0.08 -1.48
CA LEU A 340 3.45 1.14 -1.87
C LEU A 340 4.68 1.22 -0.95
N SER A 341 4.51 0.92 0.35
CA SER A 341 5.65 0.78 1.27
C SER A 341 6.51 -0.46 0.94
N LEU A 342 5.88 -1.56 0.53
CA LEU A 342 6.61 -2.76 0.09
C LEU A 342 7.35 -2.53 -1.24
N GLU A 343 6.75 -1.82 -2.19
CA GLU A 343 7.46 -1.35 -3.40
C GLU A 343 8.72 -0.56 -3.02
N TYR A 344 8.57 0.43 -2.14
CA TYR A 344 9.69 1.24 -1.68
C TYR A 344 10.77 0.39 -1.00
N ALA A 345 10.40 -0.60 -0.18
CA ALA A 345 11.33 -1.55 0.42
C ALA A 345 12.13 -2.32 -0.63
N LEU A 346 11.46 -2.86 -1.65
CA LEU A 346 12.11 -3.63 -2.72
C LEU A 346 13.07 -2.74 -3.54
N LEU A 347 12.71 -1.50 -3.82
CA LEU A 347 13.58 -0.54 -4.50
C LEU A 347 14.79 -0.16 -3.65
N MET A 348 14.62 0.04 -2.33
CA MET A 348 15.75 0.26 -1.41
C MET A 348 16.72 -0.92 -1.36
N LEU A 349 16.20 -2.16 -1.29
CA LEU A 349 17.02 -3.38 -1.31
C LEU A 349 17.81 -3.52 -2.61
N ALA A 350 17.20 -3.17 -3.74
CA ALA A 350 17.86 -3.20 -5.03
C ALA A 350 19.03 -2.20 -5.13
N ASN A 351 18.83 -0.99 -4.58
CA ASN A 351 19.76 0.13 -4.73
C ASN A 351 20.68 0.37 -3.52
N ASP A 352 20.48 -0.36 -2.41
CA ASP A 352 21.18 -0.17 -1.13
C ASP A 352 21.18 1.30 -0.64
N ASP A 353 20.06 2.00 -0.85
CA ASP A 353 19.88 3.40 -0.48
C ASP A 353 18.43 3.70 -0.08
N TYR A 354 18.21 4.85 0.56
CA TYR A 354 16.89 5.33 0.97
C TYR A 354 16.83 6.86 0.95
N ALA A 355 15.63 7.41 0.78
CA ALA A 355 15.41 8.84 0.91
C ALA A 355 15.26 9.25 2.37
N GLU A 356 16.16 10.10 2.85
CA GLU A 356 16.08 10.72 4.16
C GLU A 356 14.92 11.73 4.20
N PHE A 357 14.36 11.94 5.39
CA PHE A 357 13.33 12.95 5.59
C PHE A 357 13.90 14.34 5.28
N PRO A 358 13.21 15.17 4.50
CA PRO A 358 13.68 16.49 4.10
C PRO A 358 13.42 17.58 5.17
N TYR A 359 12.79 17.22 6.27
CA TYR A 359 12.44 18.07 7.40
C TYR A 359 12.91 17.43 8.72
N PRO A 360 13.02 18.21 9.81
CA PRO A 360 13.43 17.69 11.12
C PRO A 360 12.43 16.67 11.66
N VAL A 361 12.92 15.52 12.10
CA VAL A 361 12.16 14.42 12.72
C VAL A 361 12.60 14.16 14.16
N VAL A 362 11.75 13.47 14.93
CA VAL A 362 11.97 13.21 16.38
C VAL A 362 12.98 12.11 16.70
N PHE A 363 13.66 11.58 15.70
CA PHE A 363 14.71 10.55 15.83
C PHE A 363 15.93 10.89 14.96
N LYS A 364 16.99 10.08 15.07
CA LYS A 364 18.19 10.20 14.24
C LYS A 364 18.46 8.86 13.57
N ASN A 365 18.69 8.88 12.26
CA ASN A 365 19.15 7.75 11.50
C ASN A 365 20.69 7.73 11.44
N SER A 366 21.25 6.50 11.48
CA SER A 366 22.66 6.27 11.17
C SER A 366 22.74 5.42 9.92
N ARG A 367 23.42 5.89 8.88
CA ARG A 367 23.57 5.14 7.62
C ARG A 367 24.30 3.82 7.86
N ARG A 368 23.73 2.76 7.30
CA ARG A 368 24.28 1.40 7.28
C ARG A 368 23.78 0.68 6.02
N PRO A 369 24.44 -0.40 5.58
CA PRO A 369 23.94 -1.24 4.48
C PRO A 369 22.52 -1.74 4.76
N ILE A 370 21.69 -1.83 3.71
CA ILE A 370 20.29 -2.24 3.80
C ILE A 370 20.13 -3.59 3.14
N ARG A 371 19.96 -4.63 3.94
CA ARG A 371 19.77 -6.01 3.47
C ARG A 371 18.44 -6.60 3.90
N LYS A 372 17.87 -6.07 4.98
CA LYS A 372 16.62 -6.54 5.57
C LYS A 372 15.76 -5.37 6.01
N ILE A 373 14.55 -5.33 5.51
CA ILE A 373 13.59 -4.25 5.77
C ILE A 373 12.33 -4.82 6.41
N MET A 374 11.88 -4.17 7.48
CA MET A 374 10.59 -4.38 8.10
C MET A 374 9.61 -3.31 7.59
N ILE A 375 8.40 -3.71 7.22
CA ILE A 375 7.32 -2.83 6.80
C ILE A 375 6.19 -2.93 7.81
N ASN A 376 5.82 -1.80 8.41
CA ASN A 376 4.70 -1.71 9.34
C ASN A 376 3.45 -1.17 8.64
N ALA A 377 2.30 -1.67 9.06
CA ALA A 377 1.00 -1.13 8.71
C ALA A 377 0.06 -1.22 9.91
N ALA A 378 -0.70 -0.17 10.14
CA ALA A 378 -1.76 -0.13 11.15
C ALA A 378 -3.04 0.43 10.55
N GLY A 379 -4.17 0.08 11.11
CA GLY A 379 -5.46 0.53 10.62
C GLY A 379 -6.45 0.81 11.73
N PHE A 380 -7.48 1.59 11.40
CA PHE A 380 -8.60 1.79 12.30
C PHE A 380 -9.20 0.45 12.74
N GLY A 381 -9.65 0.38 13.99
CA GLY A 381 -10.13 -0.85 14.61
C GLY A 381 -9.06 -1.61 15.38
N GLY A 382 -7.86 -1.03 15.58
CA GLY A 382 -6.80 -1.57 16.43
C GLY A 382 -6.00 -2.70 15.79
N ASN A 383 -6.04 -2.85 14.47
CA ASN A 383 -5.26 -3.87 13.77
C ASN A 383 -3.89 -3.33 13.34
N ALA A 384 -2.88 -4.21 13.36
CA ALA A 384 -1.55 -3.97 12.84
C ALA A 384 -1.02 -5.19 12.10
N ALA A 385 -0.15 -4.94 11.14
CA ALA A 385 0.55 -5.94 10.35
C ALA A 385 2.02 -5.54 10.18
N CYS A 386 2.89 -6.52 10.17
CA CYS A 386 4.32 -6.34 9.96
C CYS A 386 4.83 -7.40 8.98
N LEU A 387 5.61 -6.99 7.98
CA LEU A 387 6.25 -7.87 7.01
C LEU A 387 7.76 -7.62 7.04
N ILE A 388 8.56 -8.68 7.02
CA ILE A 388 10.02 -8.59 6.88
C ILE A 388 10.42 -9.17 5.53
N VAL A 389 11.15 -8.37 4.78
CA VAL A 389 11.70 -8.75 3.46
C VAL A 389 13.20 -8.54 3.43
N SER A 390 13.91 -9.39 2.70
CA SER A 390 15.35 -9.29 2.53
C SER A 390 15.75 -9.32 1.05
N LYS A 391 16.97 -8.84 0.81
CA LYS A 391 17.62 -8.95 -0.49
C LYS A 391 17.91 -10.43 -0.80
N PRO A 392 17.66 -10.92 -2.03
CA PRO A 392 18.09 -12.25 -2.42
C PRO A 392 19.59 -12.43 -2.19
N ALA A 393 19.99 -13.60 -1.68
CA ALA A 393 21.41 -13.90 -1.50
C ALA A 393 22.14 -13.80 -2.85
N GLY A 394 23.28 -13.12 -2.83
CA GLY A 394 24.10 -12.84 -3.99
C GLY A 394 24.74 -14.10 -4.60
#